data_5b38e82ac10d66812ee2a873fbbed654
#
_entry.id   5b38e82ac10d66812ee2a873fbbed654
#
_cell.length_a   1.000
_cell.length_b   1.000
_cell.length_c   1.000
_cell.angle_alpha   90.00
_cell.angle_beta   90.00
_cell.angle_gamma   90.00
#
_symmetry.space_group_name_H-M   'P 1'
#
loop_
_entity.id
_entity.type
_entity.pdbx_description
1 polymer ?
#
loop_
_entity_poly.entity_id
_entity_poly.type
_entity_poly.pdbx_seq_one_letter_code
_entity_poly.pdbx_strand_id
1 'polypeptide(L)' 'MKQQEVPELKLYDVDGRYFVHAPVGRGEELRLHLASHGIPSEVSSLAEAPYDRLEVLGGAPDVVQAILDHWER' A
#
# COMPACT_ATOMS: atom_id res chain seq x y z
N MET A 1 8.11 -20.42 -19.11
CA MET A 1 7.50 -20.50 -18.13
C MET A 1 6.93 -19.29 -17.68
N LYS A 2 6.02 -19.34 -16.98
CA LYS A 2 5.43 -18.23 -16.52
C LYS A 2 6.01 -17.82 -15.32
N GLN A 3 6.41 -16.63 -15.16
CA GLN A 3 6.92 -16.29 -13.95
C GLN A 3 5.90 -15.68 -13.13
N GLN A 4 6.10 -15.75 -11.90
CA GLN A 4 5.22 -15.19 -10.95
C GLN A 4 5.28 -13.73 -11.02
N GLU A 5 4.18 -13.12 -11.21
CA GLU A 5 4.15 -11.72 -11.24
C GLU A 5 3.95 -11.18 -9.88
N VAL A 6 4.75 -10.24 -9.51
CA VAL A 6 4.58 -9.55 -8.23
C VAL A 6 3.75 -8.33 -8.50
N PRO A 7 2.59 -8.18 -7.89
CA PRO A 7 1.74 -7.04 -8.17
C PRO A 7 2.45 -5.76 -7.78
N GLU A 8 2.33 -4.76 -8.59
CA GLU A 8 2.86 -3.47 -8.25
C GLU A 8 1.97 -2.83 -7.24
N LEU A 9 2.58 -2.12 -6.32
CA LEU A 9 1.83 -1.36 -5.35
C LEU A 9 1.50 -0.02 -5.94
N LYS A 10 0.25 0.19 -6.29
CA LYS A 10 -0.17 1.42 -6.90
C LYS A 10 -1.11 2.15 -6.00
N LEU A 11 -0.85 3.42 -5.83
CA LEU A 11 -1.74 4.28 -5.10
C LEU A 11 -2.92 4.62 -5.98
N TYR A 12 -4.13 4.51 -5.49
CA TYR A 12 -5.28 4.88 -6.27
C TYR A 12 -6.18 5.79 -5.47
N ASP A 13 -6.97 6.59 -6.19
CA ASP A 13 -7.77 7.65 -5.62
C ASP A 13 -9.24 7.27 -5.69
N VAL A 14 -9.93 7.38 -4.57
CA VAL A 14 -11.37 7.17 -4.52
C VAL A 14 -11.94 8.38 -3.80
N ASP A 15 -12.55 9.28 -4.54
CA ASP A 15 -13.19 10.48 -3.97
C ASP A 15 -12.24 11.28 -3.09
N GLY A 16 -11.02 11.45 -3.54
CA GLY A 16 -10.04 12.25 -2.81
C GLY A 16 -9.33 11.49 -1.71
N ARG A 17 -9.62 10.22 -1.55
CA ARG A 17 -8.93 9.39 -0.57
C ARG A 17 -8.02 8.44 -1.31
N TYR A 18 -6.84 8.23 -0.77
CA TYR A 18 -5.84 7.41 -1.45
C TYR A 18 -5.70 6.07 -0.75
N PHE A 19 -5.68 5.01 -1.55
CA PHE A 19 -5.58 3.65 -1.04
C PHE A 19 -4.50 2.89 -1.78
N VAL A 20 -3.99 1.86 -1.13
CA VAL A 20 -3.06 0.94 -1.78
C VAL A 20 -3.38 -0.45 -1.27
N HIS A 21 -3.20 -1.45 -2.13
CA HIS A 21 -3.45 -2.85 -1.76
C HIS A 21 -2.10 -3.53 -1.56
N ALA A 22 -1.91 -4.07 -0.36
CA ALA A 22 -0.71 -4.82 -0.05
C ALA A 22 -1.00 -6.30 -0.13
N PRO A 23 0.00 -7.15 -0.31
CA PRO A 23 -0.24 -8.58 -0.25
C PRO A 23 -0.88 -8.95 1.07
N VAL A 24 -1.78 -9.93 1.04
CA VAL A 24 -2.53 -10.29 2.22
C VAL A 24 -1.56 -10.69 3.33
N GLY A 25 -1.81 -10.18 4.52
CA GLY A 25 -0.95 -10.45 5.66
C GLY A 25 0.23 -9.53 5.78
N ARG A 26 0.48 -8.66 4.80
CA ARG A 26 1.62 -7.77 4.85
C ARG A 26 1.24 -6.30 4.97
N GLY A 27 -0.04 -6.04 5.22
CA GLY A 27 -0.49 -4.65 5.32
C GLY A 27 0.18 -3.90 6.45
N GLU A 28 0.36 -4.56 7.59
CA GLU A 28 1.00 -3.90 8.72
C GLU A 28 2.46 -3.58 8.43
N GLU A 29 3.15 -4.46 7.72
CA GLU A 29 4.52 -4.18 7.32
C GLU A 29 4.59 -2.96 6.44
N LEU A 30 3.67 -2.84 5.49
CA LEU A 30 3.64 -1.69 4.62
C LEU A 30 3.30 -0.43 5.39
N ARG A 31 2.38 -0.53 6.34
CA ARG A 31 2.03 0.60 7.16
C ARG A 31 3.26 1.11 7.93
N LEU A 32 4.05 0.18 8.47
CA LEU A 32 5.25 0.57 9.19
C LEU A 32 6.28 1.18 8.26
N HIS A 33 6.39 0.66 7.06
CA HIS A 33 7.31 1.23 6.08
C HIS A 33 6.91 2.67 5.74
N LEU A 34 5.63 2.90 5.51
CA LEU A 34 5.15 4.25 5.24
C LEU A 34 5.37 5.17 6.44
N ALA A 35 5.11 4.65 7.64
CA ALA A 35 5.30 5.45 8.84
C ALA A 35 6.76 5.85 9.03
N SER A 36 7.69 4.99 8.64
CA SER A 36 9.10 5.32 8.77
C SER A 36 9.50 6.45 7.84
N HIS A 37 8.68 6.74 6.84
CA HIS A 37 8.91 7.86 5.95
C HIS A 37 7.98 9.04 6.27
N GLY A 38 7.32 8.99 7.42
CA GLY A 38 6.47 10.08 7.82
C GLY A 38 5.09 10.09 7.20
N ILE A 39 4.66 8.97 6.62
CA ILE A 39 3.38 8.89 5.95
C ILE A 39 2.40 8.10 6.82
N PRO A 40 1.37 8.74 7.36
CA PRO A 40 0.38 8.00 8.16
C PRO A 40 -0.54 7.19 7.27
N SER A 41 -0.92 6.02 7.73
CA SER A 41 -1.84 5.17 6.99
C SER A 41 -2.58 4.26 7.96
N GLU A 42 -3.67 3.66 7.48
CA GLU A 42 -4.44 2.71 8.27
C GLU A 42 -4.66 1.46 7.46
N VAL A 43 -4.56 0.32 8.11
CA VAL A 43 -4.74 -0.97 7.46
C VAL A 43 -6.15 -1.46 7.71
N SER A 44 -6.80 -1.96 6.67
CA SER A 44 -8.07 -2.64 6.80
C SER A 44 -7.95 -4.01 6.16
N SER A 45 -8.21 -5.05 6.91
CA SER A 45 -8.17 -6.39 6.37
C SER A 45 -9.56 -6.76 5.96
N LEU A 46 -9.75 -7.00 4.68
CA LEU A 46 -11.06 -7.36 4.17
C LEU A 46 -11.14 -8.88 4.14
N ALA A 47 -12.17 -9.40 4.78
CA ALA A 47 -12.22 -10.84 5.04
C ALA A 47 -12.13 -11.68 3.79
N GLU A 48 -12.67 -11.20 2.69
CA GLU A 48 -12.69 -12.02 1.51
C GLU A 48 -11.81 -11.51 0.40
N ALA A 49 -11.02 -10.50 0.67
CA ALA A 49 -10.17 -9.95 -0.36
C ALA A 49 -8.81 -10.63 -0.32
N PRO A 50 -8.16 -10.76 -1.47
CA PRO A 50 -6.82 -11.36 -1.51
C PRO A 50 -5.73 -10.34 -1.22
N TYR A 51 -6.04 -9.30 -0.48
CA TYR A 51 -5.07 -8.25 -0.16
C TYR A 51 -5.50 -7.54 1.10
N ASP A 52 -4.58 -6.81 1.69
CA ASP A 52 -4.88 -5.88 2.77
C ASP A 52 -4.96 -4.50 2.17
N ARG A 53 -5.95 -3.71 2.56
CA ARG A 53 -6.10 -2.38 2.02
C ARG A 53 -5.56 -1.37 3.02
N LEU A 54 -4.76 -0.45 2.54
CA LEU A 54 -4.30 0.65 3.37
C LEU A 54 -4.88 1.93 2.85
N GLU A 55 -5.35 2.78 3.75
CA GLU A 55 -5.74 4.13 3.38
C GLU A 55 -4.59 5.05 3.78
N VAL A 56 -4.08 5.82 2.83
CA VAL A 56 -2.97 6.72 3.08
C VAL A 56 -3.55 8.06 3.52
N LEU A 57 -3.17 8.50 4.71
CA LEU A 57 -3.80 9.64 5.34
C LEU A 57 -2.99 10.93 5.22
N GLY A 58 -1.86 10.89 4.54
CA GLY A 58 -1.07 12.10 4.37
C GLY A 58 -0.03 11.93 3.30
N GLY A 59 0.72 12.98 3.01
CA GLY A 59 1.77 12.95 2.03
C GLY A 59 1.25 13.24 0.64
N ALA A 60 2.15 13.67 -0.24
CA ALA A 60 1.80 13.92 -1.63
C ALA A 60 1.75 12.60 -2.38
N PRO A 61 0.81 12.44 -3.30
CA PRO A 61 0.66 11.15 -3.97
C PRO A 61 1.92 10.67 -4.69
N ASP A 62 2.66 11.56 -5.32
CA ASP A 62 3.86 11.16 -6.03
C ASP A 62 4.96 10.73 -5.06
N VAL A 63 5.04 11.38 -3.90
CA VAL A 63 6.01 10.99 -2.89
C VAL A 63 5.64 9.62 -2.33
N VAL A 64 4.36 9.42 -2.04
CA VAL A 64 3.91 8.14 -1.50
C VAL A 64 4.17 7.03 -2.50
N GLN A 65 3.88 7.28 -3.77
CA GLN A 65 4.12 6.25 -4.78
C GLN A 65 5.60 5.89 -4.86
N ALA A 66 6.49 6.86 -4.75
CA ALA A 66 7.92 6.58 -4.76
C ALA A 66 8.32 5.71 -3.58
N ILE A 67 7.73 5.95 -2.41
CA ILE A 67 8.01 5.14 -1.24
C ILE A 67 7.51 3.72 -1.45
N LEU A 68 6.34 3.56 -2.04
CA LEU A 68 5.80 2.24 -2.33
C LEU A 68 6.69 1.49 -3.30
N ASP A 69 7.23 2.19 -4.28
CA ASP A 69 8.07 1.56 -5.30
C ASP A 69 9.35 1.01 -4.72
N HIS A 70 9.79 1.54 -3.58
CA HIS A 70 11.02 1.10 -2.94
C HIS A 70 10.79 0.09 -1.83
N TRP A 71 9.55 -0.32 -1.61
CA TRP A 71 9.27 -1.30 -0.57
C TRP A 71 9.63 -2.68 -1.08
N GLU A 72 10.35 -3.42 -0.23
CA GLU A 72 10.76 -4.74 -0.61
C GLU A 72 9.64 -5.71 -0.43
N ARG A 73 9.30 -6.47 -1.44
CA ARG A 73 8.19 -7.43 -1.38
C ARG A 73 8.67 -8.90 -1.38
#